data_f72210d9247555d499559e883b4a3963
#
_entry.id   f72210d9247555d499559e883b4a3963
#
_cell.length_a   1.000
_cell.length_b   1.000
_cell.length_c   1.000
_cell.angle_alpha   90.00
_cell.angle_beta   90.00
_cell.angle_gamma   90.00
#
_symmetry.space_group_name_H-M   'P 1'
#
loop_
_entity.id
_entity.type
_entity.pdbx_description
1 polymer ?
#
loop_
_entity_poly.entity_id
_entity_poly.type
_entity_poly.pdbx_seq_one_letter_code
_entity_poly.pdbx_strand_id
1 'polypeptide(L)'
;MTDAGLTEALLTWYEAARRVLPFRNTKDPYYIWLSEIMAQQTRITALLPYFTAFTARFPTVADLAAADEHDVLKAWEGLGYYSRARNLRRAAVCVMAEHGGRVPDDPDALRRLPGIGDYTAGAILSIAFGQKAPAVDGNVLRVHARIRCDDTDVTLPEARARARAWVLSLMPDDRPGDMTQALMELGALLCLPAAPRCGACPAAPFCGAHRAGRTHALPVKSPKKPQRVEKRPVYLLLDPGGRVLMRRRTEALLRGLWEFPAAPVAGIPLLSDEPCGKAEHVFTHIRWQMEGHLCRTPAAPAPEGHLWAAPEDFSALALPTAFRTFVKILHAVWDKTCQGDV
;
A
#
# COMPACT_ATOMS: atom_id res chain seq x y z
N MET A 1 -31.57 -17.41 -13.95
CA MET A 1 -30.16 -17.81 -13.77
C MET A 1 -29.86 -17.65 -12.31
N THR A 2 -29.42 -18.69 -11.63
CA THR A 2 -29.26 -18.75 -10.17
C THR A 2 -27.84 -18.33 -9.74
N ASP A 3 -27.68 -17.91 -8.50
CA ASP A 3 -26.36 -17.60 -7.90
C ASP A 3 -25.46 -18.85 -7.91
N ALA A 4 -26.03 -20.07 -7.83
CA ALA A 4 -25.28 -21.33 -7.94
C ALA A 4 -24.57 -21.49 -9.32
N GLY A 5 -25.25 -21.19 -10.42
CA GLY A 5 -24.63 -21.25 -11.75
C GLY A 5 -23.52 -20.19 -11.93
N LEU A 6 -23.66 -19.03 -11.32
CA LEU A 6 -22.61 -18.00 -11.30
C LEU A 6 -21.39 -18.48 -10.48
N THR A 7 -21.64 -19.09 -9.31
CA THR A 7 -20.58 -19.65 -8.45
C THR A 7 -19.74 -20.69 -9.22
N GLU A 8 -20.39 -21.64 -9.87
CA GLU A 8 -19.71 -22.67 -10.67
C GLU A 8 -18.89 -22.07 -11.83
N ALA A 9 -19.48 -21.15 -12.59
CA ALA A 9 -18.79 -20.49 -13.70
C ALA A 9 -17.55 -19.70 -13.23
N LEU A 10 -17.63 -19.01 -12.10
CA LEU A 10 -16.51 -18.26 -11.53
C LEU A 10 -15.39 -19.18 -11.04
N LEU A 11 -15.72 -20.25 -10.34
CA LEU A 11 -14.73 -21.20 -9.81
C LEU A 11 -14.03 -21.98 -10.92
N THR A 12 -14.77 -22.47 -11.92
CA THR A 12 -14.19 -23.15 -13.09
C THR A 12 -13.24 -22.24 -13.84
N TRP A 13 -13.64 -20.99 -14.09
CA TRP A 13 -12.77 -20.00 -14.70
C TRP A 13 -11.53 -19.71 -13.85
N TYR A 14 -11.70 -19.55 -12.56
CA TYR A 14 -10.59 -19.23 -11.66
C TYR A 14 -9.54 -20.35 -11.65
N GLU A 15 -9.94 -21.60 -11.62
CA GLU A 15 -9.02 -22.75 -11.71
C GLU A 15 -8.14 -22.70 -12.97
N ALA A 16 -8.74 -22.36 -14.10
CA ALA A 16 -8.06 -22.31 -15.39
C ALA A 16 -7.22 -21.04 -15.60
N ALA A 17 -7.64 -19.90 -15.04
CA ALA A 17 -7.12 -18.58 -15.42
C ALA A 17 -6.36 -17.85 -14.29
N ARG A 18 -6.32 -18.40 -13.07
CA ARG A 18 -5.64 -17.75 -11.94
C ARG A 18 -4.16 -17.55 -12.19
N ARG A 19 -3.66 -16.35 -11.87
CA ARG A 19 -2.23 -16.06 -11.92
C ARG A 19 -1.47 -16.87 -10.89
N VAL A 20 -0.29 -17.36 -11.26
CA VAL A 20 0.64 -17.99 -10.30
C VAL A 20 1.29 -16.88 -9.48
N LEU A 21 0.96 -16.80 -8.20
CA LEU A 21 1.48 -15.80 -7.27
C LEU A 21 2.02 -16.50 -6.02
N PRO A 22 3.16 -16.08 -5.45
CA PRO A 22 3.81 -16.79 -4.33
C PRO A 22 2.87 -16.97 -3.13
N PHE A 23 2.05 -15.98 -2.83
CA PHE A 23 1.09 -16.01 -1.72
C PHE A 23 -0.22 -16.77 -2.01
N ARG A 24 -0.40 -17.33 -3.22
CA ARG A 24 -1.52 -18.22 -3.59
C ARG A 24 -1.22 -19.70 -3.42
N ASN A 25 0.06 -20.05 -3.26
CA ASN A 25 0.50 -21.41 -3.08
C ASN A 25 0.62 -21.82 -1.60
N THR A 26 0.12 -20.99 -0.71
CA THR A 26 0.17 -21.23 0.73
C THR A 26 -1.19 -20.93 1.37
N LYS A 27 -1.45 -21.61 2.48
CA LYS A 27 -2.55 -21.28 3.40
C LYS A 27 -2.04 -20.67 4.71
N ASP A 28 -0.74 -20.34 4.78
CA ASP A 28 -0.19 -19.67 5.95
C ASP A 28 -0.84 -18.29 6.12
N PRO A 29 -1.55 -18.05 7.23
CA PRO A 29 -2.27 -16.80 7.45
C PRO A 29 -1.34 -15.58 7.52
N TYR A 30 -0.08 -15.73 7.92
CA TYR A 30 0.89 -14.64 7.91
C TYR A 30 1.21 -14.16 6.48
N TYR A 31 1.50 -15.07 5.56
CA TYR A 31 1.80 -14.74 4.18
C TYR A 31 0.58 -14.16 3.45
N ILE A 32 -0.61 -14.69 3.73
CA ILE A 32 -1.86 -14.15 3.18
C ILE A 32 -2.10 -12.75 3.73
N TRP A 33 -2.03 -12.56 5.04
CA TRP A 33 -2.16 -11.24 5.66
C TRP A 33 -1.17 -10.22 5.09
N LEU A 34 0.11 -10.58 5.00
CA LEU A 34 1.16 -9.73 4.43
C LEU A 34 0.83 -9.33 3.00
N SER A 35 0.47 -10.30 2.15
CA SER A 35 0.13 -10.04 0.74
C SER A 35 -1.06 -9.10 0.61
N GLU A 36 -2.10 -9.27 1.42
CA GLU A 36 -3.29 -8.44 1.42
C GLU A 36 -3.01 -6.99 1.84
N ILE A 37 -2.16 -6.80 2.87
CA ILE A 37 -1.73 -5.46 3.27
C ILE A 37 -0.85 -4.81 2.19
N MET A 38 0.07 -5.55 1.57
CA MET A 38 0.92 -5.03 0.50
C MET A 38 0.10 -4.70 -0.77
N ALA A 39 -0.93 -5.47 -1.09
CA ALA A 39 -1.79 -5.26 -2.25
C ALA A 39 -2.71 -4.03 -2.14
N GLN A 40 -2.95 -3.51 -0.93
CA GLN A 40 -3.74 -2.30 -0.76
C GLN A 40 -3.15 -1.13 -1.57
N GLN A 41 -3.87 -0.66 -2.59
CA GLN A 41 -3.47 0.45 -3.47
C GLN A 41 -2.12 0.24 -4.20
N THR A 42 -1.65 -1.01 -4.32
CA THR A 42 -0.43 -1.38 -5.03
C THR A 42 -0.75 -2.41 -6.12
N ARG A 43 -0.19 -2.25 -7.30
CA ARG A 43 -0.35 -3.25 -8.38
C ARG A 43 0.42 -4.52 -8.05
N ILE A 44 -0.15 -5.69 -8.34
CA ILE A 44 0.47 -6.98 -8.04
C ILE A 44 1.89 -7.10 -8.63
N THR A 45 2.10 -6.65 -9.87
CA THR A 45 3.43 -6.69 -10.51
C THR A 45 4.48 -5.86 -9.76
N ALA A 46 4.08 -4.74 -9.17
CA ALA A 46 4.98 -3.91 -8.38
C ALA A 46 5.20 -4.49 -6.97
N LEU A 47 4.23 -5.24 -6.44
CA LEU A 47 4.27 -5.83 -5.11
C LEU A 47 5.23 -7.04 -5.03
N LEU A 48 5.30 -7.87 -6.06
CA LEU A 48 5.99 -9.16 -6.02
C LEU A 48 7.45 -9.09 -5.52
N PRO A 49 8.31 -8.18 -6.04
CA PRO A 49 9.69 -8.07 -5.54
C PRO A 49 9.75 -7.73 -4.04
N TYR A 50 8.83 -6.87 -3.58
CA TYR A 50 8.78 -6.48 -2.17
C TYR A 50 8.30 -7.63 -1.29
N PHE A 51 7.30 -8.39 -1.73
CA PHE A 51 6.82 -9.55 -0.99
C PHE A 51 7.94 -10.57 -0.77
N THR A 52 8.68 -10.89 -1.82
CA THR A 52 9.81 -11.82 -1.76
C THR A 52 10.91 -11.32 -0.82
N ALA A 53 11.33 -10.06 -0.96
CA ALA A 53 12.38 -9.48 -0.12
C ALA A 53 11.93 -9.36 1.35
N PHE A 54 10.67 -8.97 1.59
CA PHE A 54 10.13 -8.79 2.94
C PHE A 54 9.98 -10.12 3.67
N THR A 55 9.47 -11.17 3.00
CA THR A 55 9.34 -12.52 3.58
C THR A 55 10.68 -13.20 3.82
N ALA A 56 11.70 -12.88 3.00
CA ALA A 56 13.08 -13.34 3.26
C ALA A 56 13.68 -12.68 4.51
N ARG A 57 13.36 -11.40 4.77
CA ARG A 57 13.86 -10.66 5.93
C ARG A 57 13.07 -10.93 7.21
N PHE A 58 11.75 -11.08 7.09
CA PHE A 58 10.82 -11.31 8.19
C PHE A 58 9.96 -12.55 7.87
N PRO A 59 10.51 -13.76 7.98
CA PRO A 59 9.82 -14.98 7.57
C PRO A 59 8.65 -15.36 8.46
N THR A 60 8.61 -14.89 9.71
CA THR A 60 7.54 -15.20 10.66
C THR A 60 6.95 -13.95 11.29
N VAL A 61 5.78 -14.10 11.93
CA VAL A 61 5.17 -13.05 12.76
C VAL A 61 6.12 -12.61 13.87
N ALA A 62 6.87 -13.54 14.45
CA ALA A 62 7.83 -13.26 15.53
C ALA A 62 8.98 -12.39 15.04
N ASP A 63 9.55 -12.68 13.86
CA ASP A 63 10.62 -11.87 13.26
C ASP A 63 10.15 -10.45 12.98
N LEU A 64 8.94 -10.30 12.44
CA LEU A 64 8.34 -8.99 12.19
C LEU A 64 8.04 -8.22 13.47
N ALA A 65 7.58 -8.88 14.51
CA ALA A 65 7.29 -8.27 15.81
C ALA A 65 8.57 -7.79 16.52
N ALA A 66 9.65 -8.57 16.43
CA ALA A 66 10.95 -8.25 17.03
C ALA A 66 11.73 -7.18 16.27
N ALA A 67 11.42 -6.94 14.99
CA ALA A 67 12.14 -6.00 14.16
C ALA A 67 11.94 -4.54 14.63
N ASP A 68 12.97 -3.71 14.47
CA ASP A 68 12.83 -2.27 14.63
C ASP A 68 11.90 -1.65 13.60
N GLU A 69 11.14 -0.62 13.99
CA GLU A 69 10.23 0.08 13.08
C GLU A 69 10.98 0.66 11.88
N HIS A 70 12.21 1.15 12.09
CA HIS A 70 13.04 1.66 11.01
C HIS A 70 13.35 0.60 9.96
N ASP A 71 13.70 -0.61 10.36
CA ASP A 71 14.00 -1.73 9.47
C ASP A 71 12.80 -2.17 8.66
N VAL A 72 11.62 -2.19 9.29
CA VAL A 72 10.36 -2.50 8.60
C VAL A 72 9.99 -1.41 7.60
N LEU A 73 10.17 -0.14 7.95
CA LEU A 73 9.94 0.99 7.03
C LEU A 73 10.94 0.99 5.88
N LYS A 74 12.20 0.61 6.13
CA LYS A 74 13.22 0.47 5.08
C LYS A 74 12.91 -0.67 4.12
N ALA A 75 12.49 -1.82 4.61
CA ALA A 75 12.05 -2.94 3.77
C ALA A 75 10.78 -2.62 2.96
N TRP A 76 10.00 -1.61 3.38
CA TRP A 76 8.78 -1.15 2.72
C TRP A 76 9.01 0.01 1.76
N GLU A 77 10.24 0.54 1.69
CA GLU A 77 10.57 1.75 0.93
C GLU A 77 10.19 1.58 -0.56
N GLY A 78 9.39 2.53 -1.07
CA GLY A 78 8.89 2.50 -2.46
C GLY A 78 7.47 1.98 -2.64
N LEU A 79 6.93 1.16 -1.71
CA LEU A 79 5.53 0.70 -1.77
C LEU A 79 4.50 1.80 -1.45
N GLY A 80 4.92 2.87 -0.75
CA GLY A 80 4.03 3.93 -0.31
C GLY A 80 3.07 3.52 0.82
N TYR A 81 2.23 4.48 1.28
CA TYR A 81 1.28 4.25 2.38
C TYR A 81 1.92 3.57 3.59
N TYR A 82 3.00 4.13 4.09
CA TYR A 82 3.85 3.56 5.14
C TYR A 82 3.14 3.28 6.48
N SER A 83 1.95 3.87 6.69
CA SER A 83 1.09 3.49 7.81
C SER A 83 0.71 2.01 7.79
N ARG A 84 0.67 1.39 6.60
CA ARG A 84 0.44 -0.06 6.46
C ARG A 84 1.57 -0.86 7.10
N ALA A 85 2.82 -0.52 6.81
CA ALA A 85 4.00 -1.18 7.39
C ALA A 85 4.04 -1.04 8.91
N ARG A 86 3.79 0.18 9.44
CA ARG A 86 3.73 0.40 10.89
C ARG A 86 2.60 -0.39 11.55
N ASN A 87 1.41 -0.37 10.96
CA ASN A 87 0.29 -1.13 11.49
C ASN A 87 0.54 -2.63 11.42
N LEU A 88 1.15 -3.13 10.34
CA LEU A 88 1.52 -4.54 10.18
C LEU A 88 2.48 -4.98 11.30
N ARG A 89 3.54 -4.20 11.58
CA ARG A 89 4.46 -4.49 12.69
C ARG A 89 3.76 -4.42 14.05
N ARG A 90 2.96 -3.37 14.29
CA ARG A 90 2.19 -3.26 15.54
C ARG A 90 1.23 -4.43 15.74
N ALA A 91 0.57 -4.86 14.68
CA ALA A 91 -0.32 -6.02 14.72
C ALA A 91 0.46 -7.31 14.99
N ALA A 92 1.67 -7.47 14.41
CA ALA A 92 2.54 -8.61 14.73
C ALA A 92 2.93 -8.63 16.22
N VAL A 93 3.22 -7.48 16.81
CA VAL A 93 3.46 -7.38 18.28
C VAL A 93 2.22 -7.81 19.07
N CYS A 94 1.01 -7.36 18.69
CA CYS A 94 -0.23 -7.80 19.33
C CYS A 94 -0.45 -9.32 19.17
N VAL A 95 -0.18 -9.89 18.00
CA VAL A 95 -0.30 -11.34 17.77
C VAL A 95 0.64 -12.13 18.68
N MET A 96 1.88 -11.65 18.87
CA MET A 96 2.81 -12.29 19.80
C MET A 96 2.33 -12.20 21.25
N ALA A 97 1.85 -11.03 21.67
CA ALA A 97 1.47 -10.77 23.06
C ALA A 97 0.14 -11.41 23.46
N GLU A 98 -0.86 -11.41 22.57
CA GLU A 98 -2.25 -11.72 22.90
C GLU A 98 -2.73 -13.06 22.30
N HIS A 99 -2.02 -13.57 21.25
CA HIS A 99 -2.44 -14.75 20.48
C HIS A 99 -1.35 -15.83 20.38
N GLY A 100 -0.32 -15.77 21.22
CA GLY A 100 0.75 -16.78 21.27
C GLY A 100 1.51 -16.93 19.95
N GLY A 101 1.66 -15.84 19.18
CA GLY A 101 2.36 -15.82 17.91
C GLY A 101 1.58 -16.39 16.72
N ARG A 102 0.31 -16.73 16.90
CA ARG A 102 -0.57 -17.27 15.83
C ARG A 102 -1.57 -16.22 15.40
N VAL A 103 -1.65 -15.96 14.10
CA VAL A 103 -2.71 -15.11 13.54
C VAL A 103 -4.06 -15.70 13.92
N PRO A 104 -4.95 -14.96 14.59
CA PRO A 104 -6.22 -15.50 15.05
C PRO A 104 -7.16 -15.85 13.88
N ASP A 105 -7.98 -16.88 14.07
CA ASP A 105 -9.05 -17.32 13.16
C ASP A 105 -10.45 -16.81 13.59
N ASP A 106 -10.50 -16.01 14.65
CA ASP A 106 -11.69 -15.33 15.12
C ASP A 106 -11.87 -13.97 14.44
N PRO A 107 -13.05 -13.69 13.83
CA PRO A 107 -13.29 -12.45 13.12
C PRO A 107 -13.13 -11.18 13.96
N ASP A 108 -13.50 -11.22 15.24
CA ASP A 108 -13.43 -10.05 16.11
C ASP A 108 -12.00 -9.83 16.62
N ALA A 109 -11.27 -10.90 16.91
CA ALA A 109 -9.85 -10.82 17.24
C ALA A 109 -9.04 -10.23 16.07
N LEU A 110 -9.27 -10.70 14.84
CA LEU A 110 -8.62 -10.12 13.65
C LEU A 110 -8.91 -8.63 13.50
N ARG A 111 -10.17 -8.21 13.64
CA ARG A 111 -10.53 -6.79 13.48
C ARG A 111 -9.98 -5.88 14.55
N ARG A 112 -9.61 -6.41 15.73
CA ARG A 112 -8.91 -5.64 16.77
C ARG A 112 -7.44 -5.38 16.45
N LEU A 113 -6.84 -6.16 15.55
CA LEU A 113 -5.43 -5.96 15.16
C LEU A 113 -5.25 -4.66 14.37
N PRO A 114 -4.21 -3.86 14.65
CA PRO A 114 -3.93 -2.62 13.95
C PRO A 114 -3.85 -2.79 12.43
N GLY A 115 -4.66 -2.03 11.69
CA GLY A 115 -4.66 -2.04 10.22
C GLY A 115 -5.45 -3.17 9.56
N ILE A 116 -6.08 -4.06 10.32
CA ILE A 116 -6.98 -5.09 9.81
C ILE A 116 -8.42 -4.58 9.89
N GLY A 117 -8.99 -4.25 8.74
CA GLY A 117 -10.41 -3.95 8.59
C GLY A 117 -11.20 -5.16 8.06
N ASP A 118 -12.50 -4.96 7.86
CA ASP A 118 -13.43 -6.01 7.37
C ASP A 118 -12.93 -6.74 6.11
N TYR A 119 -12.35 -6.00 5.16
CA TYR A 119 -11.80 -6.59 3.94
C TYR A 119 -10.66 -7.55 4.24
N THR A 120 -9.63 -7.08 4.97
CA THR A 120 -8.45 -7.89 5.27
C THR A 120 -8.81 -9.08 6.16
N ALA A 121 -9.67 -8.88 7.16
CA ALA A 121 -10.18 -9.97 7.99
C ALA A 121 -10.92 -11.02 7.14
N GLY A 122 -11.84 -10.60 6.25
CA GLY A 122 -12.56 -11.50 5.36
C GLY A 122 -11.62 -12.28 4.43
N ALA A 123 -10.58 -11.65 3.89
CA ALA A 123 -9.59 -12.31 3.05
C ALA A 123 -8.78 -13.37 3.84
N ILE A 124 -8.26 -13.02 5.01
CA ILE A 124 -7.53 -13.96 5.86
C ILE A 124 -8.43 -15.14 6.26
N LEU A 125 -9.63 -14.87 6.76
CA LEU A 125 -10.56 -15.90 7.20
C LEU A 125 -10.97 -16.87 6.09
N SER A 126 -11.27 -16.33 4.90
CA SER A 126 -11.69 -17.17 3.79
C SER A 126 -10.55 -17.94 3.15
N ILE A 127 -9.39 -17.30 2.92
CA ILE A 127 -8.28 -17.90 2.16
C ILE A 127 -7.44 -18.82 3.05
N ALA A 128 -7.08 -18.37 4.27
CA ALA A 128 -6.24 -19.15 5.17
C ALA A 128 -7.01 -20.18 5.96
N PHE A 129 -8.17 -19.77 6.51
CA PHE A 129 -8.92 -20.59 7.47
C PHE A 129 -10.14 -21.28 6.87
N GLY A 130 -10.47 -21.05 5.59
CA GLY A 130 -11.59 -21.70 4.92
C GLY A 130 -12.95 -21.31 5.47
N GLN A 131 -13.08 -20.15 6.12
CA GLN A 131 -14.35 -19.68 6.67
C GLN A 131 -15.14 -18.87 5.64
N LYS A 132 -16.46 -18.94 5.69
CA LYS A 132 -17.34 -18.11 4.85
C LYS A 132 -17.33 -16.66 5.36
N ALA A 133 -16.31 -15.92 5.01
CA ALA A 133 -16.09 -14.53 5.40
C ALA A 133 -15.87 -13.64 4.15
N PRO A 134 -16.82 -12.73 3.83
CA PRO A 134 -16.75 -11.96 2.58
C PRO A 134 -15.66 -10.89 2.64
N ALA A 135 -14.76 -10.90 1.63
CA ALA A 135 -13.77 -9.86 1.39
C ALA A 135 -14.22 -8.97 0.22
N VAL A 136 -14.49 -7.70 0.49
CA VAL A 136 -15.01 -6.75 -0.51
C VAL A 136 -14.06 -5.57 -0.66
N ASP A 137 -13.23 -5.63 -1.71
CA ASP A 137 -12.35 -4.54 -2.15
C ASP A 137 -13.03 -3.69 -3.25
N GLY A 138 -12.29 -2.73 -3.81
CA GLY A 138 -12.79 -1.91 -4.92
C GLY A 138 -13.05 -2.70 -6.21
N ASN A 139 -12.38 -3.82 -6.44
CA ASN A 139 -12.62 -4.70 -7.58
C ASN A 139 -13.93 -5.46 -7.40
N VAL A 140 -14.12 -6.04 -6.22
CA VAL A 140 -15.34 -6.79 -5.88
C VAL A 140 -16.57 -5.87 -5.87
N LEU A 141 -16.46 -4.64 -5.35
CA LEU A 141 -17.54 -3.65 -5.44
C LEU A 141 -17.94 -3.36 -6.89
N ARG A 142 -16.97 -3.19 -7.79
CA ARG A 142 -17.24 -2.97 -9.21
C ARG A 142 -17.88 -4.19 -9.86
N VAL A 143 -17.38 -5.38 -9.58
CA VAL A 143 -17.94 -6.66 -10.06
C VAL A 143 -19.39 -6.80 -9.60
N HIS A 144 -19.64 -6.61 -8.31
CA HIS A 144 -20.99 -6.62 -7.74
C HIS A 144 -21.93 -5.64 -8.45
N ALA A 145 -21.53 -4.35 -8.51
CA ALA A 145 -22.34 -3.30 -9.14
C ALA A 145 -22.72 -3.64 -10.58
N ARG A 146 -21.81 -4.25 -11.36
CA ARG A 146 -22.07 -4.64 -12.74
C ARG A 146 -22.91 -5.92 -12.84
N ILE A 147 -22.59 -6.97 -12.09
CA ILE A 147 -23.33 -8.23 -12.15
C ILE A 147 -24.78 -8.02 -11.68
N ARG A 148 -24.97 -7.30 -10.57
CA ARG A 148 -26.31 -7.02 -10.03
C ARG A 148 -27.00 -5.83 -10.69
N CYS A 149 -26.33 -5.11 -11.60
CA CYS A 149 -26.80 -3.84 -12.21
C CYS A 149 -27.22 -2.82 -11.14
N ASP A 150 -26.45 -2.76 -10.03
CA ASP A 150 -26.70 -1.92 -8.88
C ASP A 150 -26.06 -0.53 -9.10
N ASP A 151 -26.88 0.51 -9.14
CA ASP A 151 -26.47 1.90 -9.34
C ASP A 151 -26.31 2.69 -8.03
N THR A 152 -26.35 2.01 -6.90
CA THR A 152 -25.95 2.60 -5.61
C THR A 152 -24.50 3.06 -5.68
N ASP A 153 -24.24 4.30 -5.23
CA ASP A 153 -22.87 4.84 -5.19
C ASP A 153 -21.98 3.95 -4.33
N VAL A 154 -20.92 3.40 -4.93
CA VAL A 154 -19.99 2.49 -4.25
C VAL A 154 -19.17 3.14 -3.12
N THR A 155 -19.26 4.45 -2.95
CA THR A 155 -18.63 5.16 -1.83
C THR A 155 -19.49 5.09 -0.56
N LEU A 156 -20.74 4.72 -0.67
CA LEU A 156 -21.68 4.62 0.45
C LEU A 156 -21.53 3.28 1.21
N PRO A 157 -21.71 3.30 2.54
CA PRO A 157 -21.66 2.07 3.36
C PRO A 157 -22.67 1.00 2.91
N GLU A 158 -23.84 1.39 2.46
CA GLU A 158 -24.93 0.51 2.00
C GLU A 158 -24.51 -0.30 0.76
N ALA A 159 -23.80 0.29 -0.21
CA ALA A 159 -23.29 -0.44 -1.37
C ALA A 159 -22.32 -1.55 -0.94
N ARG A 160 -21.49 -1.26 0.05
CA ARG A 160 -20.56 -2.24 0.65
C ARG A 160 -21.31 -3.35 1.39
N ALA A 161 -22.35 -3.01 2.15
CA ALA A 161 -23.18 -4.00 2.85
C ALA A 161 -23.88 -4.95 1.88
N ARG A 162 -24.47 -4.43 0.79
CA ARG A 162 -25.09 -5.22 -0.28
C ARG A 162 -24.07 -6.15 -0.94
N ALA A 163 -22.89 -5.63 -1.29
CA ALA A 163 -21.84 -6.44 -1.89
C ALA A 163 -21.36 -7.54 -0.94
N ARG A 164 -21.24 -7.29 0.38
CA ARG A 164 -20.88 -8.31 1.38
C ARG A 164 -21.91 -9.44 1.46
N ALA A 165 -23.19 -9.09 1.51
CA ALA A 165 -24.27 -10.07 1.53
C ALA A 165 -24.29 -10.93 0.26
N TRP A 166 -24.09 -10.30 -0.90
CA TRP A 166 -23.99 -10.99 -2.18
C TRP A 166 -22.78 -11.92 -2.26
N VAL A 167 -21.58 -11.46 -1.85
CA VAL A 167 -20.38 -12.32 -1.83
C VAL A 167 -20.61 -13.53 -0.94
N LEU A 168 -21.21 -13.32 0.24
CA LEU A 168 -21.52 -14.40 1.17
C LEU A 168 -22.47 -15.45 0.55
N SER A 169 -23.48 -15.02 -0.25
CA SER A 169 -24.39 -15.96 -0.94
C SER A 169 -23.72 -16.77 -2.04
N LEU A 170 -22.58 -16.30 -2.59
CA LEU A 170 -21.81 -17.04 -3.59
C LEU A 170 -20.77 -17.98 -2.99
N MET A 171 -20.41 -17.82 -1.71
CA MET A 171 -19.34 -18.61 -1.10
C MET A 171 -19.79 -20.05 -0.85
N PRO A 172 -19.18 -21.07 -1.49
CA PRO A 172 -19.43 -22.46 -1.16
C PRO A 172 -18.78 -22.83 0.17
N ASP A 173 -19.27 -23.87 0.82
CA ASP A 173 -18.78 -24.29 2.16
C ASP A 173 -17.38 -24.89 2.11
N ASP A 174 -17.04 -25.57 1.02
CA ASP A 174 -15.77 -26.27 0.83
C ASP A 174 -14.64 -25.39 0.27
N ARG A 175 -14.98 -24.29 -0.44
CA ARG A 175 -14.02 -23.46 -1.19
C ARG A 175 -14.25 -21.95 -1.06
N PRO A 176 -14.50 -21.39 0.13
CA PRO A 176 -14.81 -19.97 0.28
C PRO A 176 -13.62 -19.06 -0.11
N GLY A 177 -12.40 -19.50 0.15
CA GLY A 177 -11.17 -18.77 -0.23
C GLY A 177 -10.98 -18.69 -1.74
N ASP A 178 -11.33 -19.74 -2.49
CA ASP A 178 -11.27 -19.71 -3.95
C ASP A 178 -12.28 -18.72 -4.54
N MET A 179 -13.49 -18.65 -3.98
CA MET A 179 -14.49 -17.67 -4.38
C MET A 179 -14.02 -16.23 -4.11
N THR A 180 -13.43 -15.97 -2.93
CA THR A 180 -12.80 -14.67 -2.61
C THR A 180 -11.79 -14.29 -3.67
N GLN A 181 -10.86 -15.18 -3.98
CA GLN A 181 -9.81 -14.94 -4.97
C GLN A 181 -10.36 -14.83 -6.40
N ALA A 182 -11.37 -15.64 -6.77
CA ALA A 182 -12.02 -15.59 -8.08
C ALA A 182 -12.67 -14.22 -8.36
N LEU A 183 -13.38 -13.65 -7.40
CA LEU A 183 -13.99 -12.33 -7.54
C LEU A 183 -12.95 -11.21 -7.65
N MET A 184 -11.88 -11.27 -6.87
CA MET A 184 -10.75 -10.32 -6.98
C MET A 184 -10.07 -10.42 -8.33
N GLU A 185 -9.79 -11.65 -8.80
CA GLU A 185 -9.13 -11.91 -10.08
C GLU A 185 -9.99 -11.50 -11.26
N LEU A 186 -11.31 -11.76 -11.22
CA LEU A 186 -12.26 -11.31 -12.22
C LEU A 186 -12.21 -9.79 -12.38
N GLY A 187 -12.19 -9.07 -11.25
CA GLY A 187 -12.05 -7.62 -11.25
C GLY A 187 -10.71 -7.13 -11.78
N ALA A 188 -9.63 -7.85 -11.49
CA ALA A 188 -8.29 -7.48 -11.92
C ALA A 188 -7.99 -7.76 -13.40
N LEU A 189 -8.57 -8.82 -13.98
CA LEU A 189 -8.22 -9.30 -15.33
C LEU A 189 -9.27 -9.02 -16.39
N LEU A 190 -10.56 -9.13 -16.06
CA LEU A 190 -11.65 -9.08 -17.04
C LEU A 190 -12.61 -7.92 -16.80
N CYS A 191 -13.14 -7.76 -15.60
CA CYS A 191 -14.07 -6.71 -15.26
C CYS A 191 -13.35 -5.38 -14.97
N LEU A 192 -12.57 -4.89 -15.94
CA LEU A 192 -11.72 -3.70 -15.77
C LEU A 192 -12.54 -2.41 -15.62
N PRO A 193 -11.99 -1.36 -14.98
CA PRO A 193 -12.72 -0.10 -14.76
C PRO A 193 -13.20 0.55 -16.06
N ALA A 194 -12.30 0.84 -16.99
CA ALA A 194 -12.63 1.58 -18.23
C ALA A 194 -13.07 0.67 -19.38
N ALA A 195 -12.44 -0.49 -19.57
CA ALA A 195 -12.65 -1.37 -20.71
C ALA A 195 -12.86 -2.83 -20.24
N PRO A 196 -14.06 -3.19 -19.75
CA PRO A 196 -14.33 -4.57 -19.32
C PRO A 196 -14.35 -5.52 -20.51
N ARG A 197 -13.72 -6.69 -20.37
CA ARG A 197 -13.61 -7.74 -21.38
C ARG A 197 -14.79 -8.71 -21.31
N CYS A 198 -16.00 -8.21 -21.56
CA CYS A 198 -17.23 -8.95 -21.36
C CYS A 198 -17.34 -10.22 -22.22
N GLY A 199 -16.78 -10.22 -23.44
CA GLY A 199 -16.80 -11.40 -24.33
C GLY A 199 -16.00 -12.61 -23.80
N ALA A 200 -15.02 -12.38 -22.90
CA ALA A 200 -14.24 -13.44 -22.26
C ALA A 200 -14.66 -13.68 -20.80
N CYS A 201 -15.70 -12.98 -20.32
CA CYS A 201 -16.07 -13.00 -18.91
C CYS A 201 -16.99 -14.18 -18.58
N PRO A 202 -16.63 -15.07 -17.63
CA PRO A 202 -17.47 -16.21 -17.24
C PRO A 202 -18.80 -15.76 -16.61
N ALA A 203 -18.83 -14.56 -16.04
CA ALA A 203 -20.05 -13.98 -15.48
C ALA A 203 -20.93 -13.24 -16.50
N ALA A 204 -20.55 -13.14 -17.77
CA ALA A 204 -21.32 -12.38 -18.77
C ALA A 204 -22.79 -12.83 -18.89
N PRO A 205 -23.13 -14.14 -18.90
CA PRO A 205 -24.52 -14.59 -18.95
C PRO A 205 -25.35 -14.14 -17.74
N PHE A 206 -24.70 -13.94 -16.58
CA PHE A 206 -25.34 -13.56 -15.33
C PHE A 206 -25.33 -12.04 -15.08
N CYS A 207 -24.60 -11.27 -15.94
CA CYS A 207 -24.32 -9.86 -15.71
C CYS A 207 -25.45 -8.95 -16.17
N GLY A 208 -26.16 -8.33 -15.20
CA GLY A 208 -27.23 -7.38 -15.49
C GLY A 208 -26.76 -6.16 -16.27
N ALA A 209 -25.59 -5.59 -15.94
CA ALA A 209 -25.03 -4.44 -16.62
C ALA A 209 -24.63 -4.76 -18.09
N HIS A 210 -24.12 -5.96 -18.34
CA HIS A 210 -23.79 -6.39 -19.71
C HIS A 210 -25.05 -6.50 -20.55
N ARG A 211 -26.07 -7.17 -20.04
CA ARG A 211 -27.38 -7.34 -20.69
C ARG A 211 -28.09 -6.01 -20.96
N ALA A 212 -27.92 -5.04 -20.03
CA ALA A 212 -28.53 -3.71 -20.15
C ALA A 212 -27.66 -2.68 -20.90
N GLY A 213 -26.46 -3.06 -21.41
CA GLY A 213 -25.53 -2.12 -22.06
C GLY A 213 -24.92 -1.07 -21.10
N ARG A 214 -24.97 -1.29 -19.78
CA ARG A 214 -24.59 -0.31 -18.75
C ARG A 214 -23.20 -0.53 -18.13
N THR A 215 -22.36 -1.38 -18.69
CA THR A 215 -21.06 -1.73 -18.11
C THR A 215 -20.12 -0.54 -17.92
N HIS A 216 -20.22 0.49 -18.77
CA HIS A 216 -19.41 1.71 -18.66
C HIS A 216 -19.98 2.72 -17.67
N ALA A 217 -21.30 2.67 -17.41
CA ALA A 217 -21.96 3.54 -16.44
C ALA A 217 -21.78 3.06 -14.99
N LEU A 218 -21.39 1.79 -14.79
CA LEU A 218 -21.26 1.18 -13.47
C LEU A 218 -19.78 0.82 -13.17
N PRO A 219 -19.35 0.93 -11.91
CA PRO A 219 -20.12 1.41 -10.75
C PRO A 219 -20.33 2.93 -10.75
N VAL A 220 -21.42 3.38 -10.17
CA VAL A 220 -21.61 4.80 -9.84
C VAL A 220 -20.64 5.18 -8.71
N LYS A 221 -20.00 6.32 -8.84
CA LYS A 221 -19.03 6.82 -7.87
C LYS A 221 -19.05 8.33 -7.80
N SER A 222 -19.27 8.87 -6.63
CA SER A 222 -19.17 10.30 -6.37
C SER A 222 -17.79 10.86 -6.69
N PRO A 223 -17.70 12.08 -7.23
CA PRO A 223 -16.43 12.71 -7.54
C PRO A 223 -15.59 12.91 -6.28
N LYS A 224 -14.28 12.73 -6.43
CA LYS A 224 -13.34 12.96 -5.32
C LYS A 224 -13.27 14.45 -4.99
N LYS A 225 -13.13 14.78 -3.71
CA LYS A 225 -12.81 16.16 -3.29
C LYS A 225 -11.47 16.58 -3.92
N PRO A 226 -11.31 17.87 -4.29
CA PRO A 226 -10.05 18.38 -4.80
C PRO A 226 -8.94 18.22 -3.76
N GLN A 227 -7.72 17.98 -4.23
CA GLN A 227 -6.55 17.85 -3.37
C GLN A 227 -6.10 19.23 -2.88
N ARG A 228 -5.70 19.34 -1.62
CA ARG A 228 -5.04 20.53 -1.09
C ARG A 228 -3.62 20.61 -1.65
N VAL A 229 -3.24 21.78 -2.15
CA VAL A 229 -1.86 22.05 -2.61
C VAL A 229 -1.08 22.66 -1.44
N GLU A 230 0.10 22.09 -1.16
CA GLU A 230 1.05 22.59 -0.15
C GLU A 230 2.38 22.91 -0.83
N LYS A 231 2.81 24.17 -0.71
CA LYS A 231 4.17 24.59 -1.07
C LYS A 231 5.12 24.17 0.05
N ARG A 232 6.21 23.52 -0.32
CA ARG A 232 7.14 22.92 0.64
C ARG A 232 8.59 23.17 0.21
N PRO A 233 9.33 24.06 0.87
CA PRO A 233 10.78 24.15 0.69
C PRO A 233 11.46 22.85 1.12
N VAL A 234 12.60 22.55 0.53
CA VAL A 234 13.42 21.36 0.81
C VAL A 234 14.87 21.81 0.91
N TYR A 235 15.43 21.78 2.11
CA TYR A 235 16.79 22.26 2.37
C TYR A 235 17.78 21.07 2.40
N LEU A 236 18.68 21.02 1.42
CA LEU A 236 19.82 20.10 1.40
C LEU A 236 20.97 20.79 2.13
N LEU A 237 21.04 20.65 3.45
CA LEU A 237 22.05 21.25 4.30
C LEU A 237 23.28 20.36 4.35
N LEU A 238 24.40 20.82 3.79
CA LEU A 238 25.65 20.07 3.73
C LEU A 238 26.70 20.70 4.65
N ASP A 239 27.27 19.88 5.52
CA ASP A 239 28.40 20.27 6.38
C ASP A 239 29.75 20.22 5.60
N PRO A 240 30.86 20.71 6.17
CA PRO A 240 32.16 20.66 5.52
C PRO A 240 32.68 19.25 5.21
N GLY A 241 32.18 18.23 5.90
CA GLY A 241 32.48 16.81 5.65
C GLY A 241 31.61 16.19 4.57
N GLY A 242 30.74 16.95 3.92
CA GLY A 242 29.83 16.47 2.87
C GLY A 242 28.62 15.68 3.42
N ARG A 243 28.43 15.63 4.74
CA ARG A 243 27.23 14.99 5.33
C ARG A 243 26.03 15.90 5.13
N VAL A 244 24.86 15.28 4.91
CA VAL A 244 23.60 15.98 4.76
C VAL A 244 22.77 15.88 6.04
N LEU A 245 22.15 16.99 6.46
CA LEU A 245 21.24 16.98 7.61
C LEU A 245 19.91 16.41 7.22
N MET A 246 19.50 15.35 7.94
CA MET A 246 18.21 14.68 7.79
C MET A 246 17.35 14.85 9.03
N ARG A 247 16.04 15.03 8.87
CA ARG A 247 15.06 15.12 9.95
C ARG A 247 14.20 13.86 9.98
N ARG A 248 13.95 13.30 11.16
CA ARG A 248 12.97 12.22 11.32
C ARG A 248 11.57 12.81 11.48
N ARG A 249 10.65 12.42 10.62
CA ARG A 249 9.27 12.93 10.61
C ARG A 249 8.47 12.43 11.81
N THR A 250 7.79 13.38 12.49
CA THR A 250 6.85 13.12 13.57
C THR A 250 5.40 13.32 13.16
N GLU A 251 5.15 14.06 12.07
CA GLU A 251 3.83 14.34 11.51
C GLU A 251 3.17 13.08 10.98
N ALA A 252 1.81 13.03 11.00
CA ALA A 252 1.04 11.85 10.62
C ALA A 252 1.36 11.34 9.19
N LEU A 253 1.49 12.27 8.21
CA LEU A 253 1.89 11.93 6.86
C LEU A 253 3.37 11.55 6.83
N LEU A 254 3.69 10.34 6.41
CA LEU A 254 5.07 9.80 6.31
C LEU A 254 5.82 9.72 7.66
N ARG A 255 5.10 9.57 8.77
CA ARG A 255 5.67 9.46 10.12
C ARG A 255 6.77 8.39 10.18
N GLY A 256 7.84 8.67 10.89
CA GLY A 256 8.96 7.75 11.13
C GLY A 256 9.98 7.67 10.00
N LEU A 257 9.67 8.23 8.81
CA LEU A 257 10.62 8.31 7.70
C LEU A 257 11.54 9.52 7.86
N TRP A 258 12.66 9.45 7.16
CA TRP A 258 13.60 10.55 7.08
C TRP A 258 13.23 11.51 5.95
N GLU A 259 13.51 12.79 6.13
CA GLU A 259 13.30 13.83 5.14
C GLU A 259 14.38 14.91 5.22
N PHE A 260 14.51 15.69 4.15
CA PHE A 260 15.24 16.94 4.22
C PHE A 260 14.44 17.98 5.03
N PRO A 261 15.07 18.83 5.85
CA PRO A 261 14.38 19.92 6.54
C PRO A 261 13.54 20.79 5.59
N ALA A 262 12.39 21.24 6.07
CA ALA A 262 11.48 22.11 5.31
C ALA A 262 11.66 23.61 5.64
N ALA A 263 12.66 23.93 6.46
CA ALA A 263 13.05 25.27 6.85
C ALA A 263 14.52 25.25 7.30
N PRO A 264 15.21 26.40 7.32
CA PRO A 264 16.47 26.54 8.03
C PRO A 264 16.35 26.02 9.48
N VAL A 265 17.36 25.31 9.96
CA VAL A 265 17.32 24.65 11.25
C VAL A 265 17.99 25.53 12.31
N ALA A 266 17.32 25.76 13.43
CA ALA A 266 17.84 26.58 14.50
C ALA A 266 19.20 26.06 15.00
N GLY A 267 20.16 26.97 15.18
CA GLY A 267 21.52 26.63 15.60
C GLY A 267 22.45 26.16 14.47
N ILE A 268 21.95 26.08 13.22
CA ILE A 268 22.77 25.73 12.05
C ILE A 268 22.69 26.91 11.06
N PRO A 269 23.68 27.81 11.06
CA PRO A 269 23.72 28.95 10.15
C PRO A 269 23.97 28.49 8.71
N LEU A 270 23.37 29.17 7.75
CA LEU A 270 23.58 28.94 6.33
C LEU A 270 24.77 29.80 5.88
N LEU A 271 25.75 29.18 5.23
CA LEU A 271 26.85 29.87 4.57
C LEU A 271 26.53 30.20 3.09
N SER A 272 25.69 29.39 2.48
CA SER A 272 25.10 29.66 1.15
C SER A 272 23.68 29.12 1.09
N ASP A 273 22.86 29.63 0.17
CA ASP A 273 21.52 29.15 -0.15
C ASP A 273 21.30 29.34 -1.66
N GLU A 274 21.34 28.23 -2.39
CA GLU A 274 21.20 28.21 -3.85
C GLU A 274 20.00 27.34 -4.27
N PRO A 275 19.08 27.87 -5.10
CA PRO A 275 18.02 27.05 -5.66
C PRO A 275 18.60 25.86 -6.45
N CYS A 276 18.15 24.65 -6.16
CA CYS A 276 18.73 23.45 -6.76
C CYS A 276 17.74 22.58 -7.55
N GLY A 277 16.45 22.90 -7.51
CA GLY A 277 15.46 22.19 -8.31
C GLY A 277 14.04 22.26 -7.75
N LYS A 278 13.09 21.79 -8.57
CA LYS A 278 11.67 21.71 -8.21
C LYS A 278 11.15 20.30 -8.41
N ALA A 279 10.19 19.88 -7.58
CA ALA A 279 9.53 18.62 -7.70
C ALA A 279 8.07 18.73 -7.26
N GLU A 280 7.23 17.85 -7.79
CA GLU A 280 5.84 17.70 -7.36
C GLU A 280 5.61 16.25 -6.95
N HIS A 281 4.85 16.07 -5.84
CA HIS A 281 4.42 14.75 -5.41
C HIS A 281 2.96 14.76 -5.01
N VAL A 282 2.20 13.78 -5.49
CA VAL A 282 0.75 13.68 -5.30
C VAL A 282 0.44 12.55 -4.33
N PHE A 283 -0.11 12.91 -3.17
CA PHE A 283 -0.71 11.98 -2.22
C PHE A 283 -2.23 11.89 -2.45
N THR A 284 -2.93 11.07 -1.70
CA THR A 284 -4.38 10.91 -1.84
C THR A 284 -5.16 12.21 -1.64
N HIS A 285 -4.77 13.04 -0.67
CA HIS A 285 -5.51 14.27 -0.28
C HIS A 285 -4.70 15.56 -0.41
N ILE A 286 -3.40 15.45 -0.65
CA ILE A 286 -2.45 16.56 -0.66
C ILE A 286 -1.55 16.42 -1.88
N ARG A 287 -1.21 17.56 -2.48
CA ARG A 287 -0.20 17.71 -3.51
C ARG A 287 0.91 18.60 -2.97
N TRP A 288 2.12 18.07 -2.86
CA TRP A 288 3.28 18.87 -2.51
C TRP A 288 3.90 19.46 -3.77
N GLN A 289 4.08 20.79 -3.76
CA GLN A 289 4.91 21.52 -4.68
C GLN A 289 6.18 21.91 -3.94
N MET A 290 7.29 21.28 -4.30
CA MET A 290 8.56 21.37 -3.58
C MET A 290 9.55 22.21 -4.36
N GLU A 291 10.30 23.06 -3.62
CA GLU A 291 11.41 23.86 -4.13
C GLU A 291 12.65 23.56 -3.30
N GLY A 292 13.72 23.12 -3.95
CA GLY A 292 14.96 22.70 -3.31
C GLY A 292 15.96 23.82 -3.17
N HIS A 293 16.62 23.84 -2.03
CA HIS A 293 17.71 24.74 -1.66
C HIS A 293 18.94 23.91 -1.30
N LEU A 294 20.05 24.12 -2.01
CA LEU A 294 21.34 23.55 -1.67
C LEU A 294 22.09 24.55 -0.79
N CYS A 295 22.38 24.17 0.43
CA CYS A 295 22.95 25.06 1.42
C CYS A 295 24.24 24.46 2.00
N ARG A 296 25.28 25.28 2.14
CA ARG A 296 26.46 24.96 2.91
C ARG A 296 26.29 25.46 4.35
N THR A 297 26.79 24.69 5.31
CA THR A 297 26.74 25.02 6.74
C THR A 297 28.10 24.81 7.37
N PRO A 298 28.43 25.45 8.51
CA PRO A 298 29.60 25.06 9.29
C PRO A 298 29.37 23.69 9.93
N ALA A 299 30.44 23.10 10.46
CA ALA A 299 30.32 21.90 11.31
C ALA A 299 29.53 22.26 12.56
N ALA A 300 28.46 21.48 12.83
CA ALA A 300 27.60 21.66 13.99
C ALA A 300 27.07 20.31 14.46
N PRO A 301 26.75 20.15 15.76
CA PRO A 301 26.06 18.95 16.24
C PRO A 301 24.66 18.86 15.62
N ALA A 302 24.17 17.64 15.38
CA ALA A 302 22.81 17.43 14.91
C ALA A 302 21.82 17.80 16.03
N PRO A 303 20.81 18.64 15.75
CA PRO A 303 19.75 18.92 16.71
C PRO A 303 18.91 17.68 17.02
N GLU A 304 18.11 17.73 18.09
CA GLU A 304 17.19 16.66 18.43
C GLU A 304 16.27 16.30 17.24
N GLY A 305 16.06 15.01 17.00
CA GLY A 305 15.27 14.51 15.89
C GLY A 305 15.93 14.63 14.51
N HIS A 306 17.20 15.06 14.44
CA HIS A 306 17.99 15.15 13.24
C HIS A 306 19.23 14.24 13.32
N LEU A 307 19.82 13.96 12.16
CA LEU A 307 21.14 13.34 12.06
C LEU A 307 21.89 13.89 10.86
N TRP A 308 23.21 13.93 10.94
CA TRP A 308 24.12 14.15 9.81
C TRP A 308 24.39 12.80 9.15
N ALA A 309 23.84 12.58 7.96
CA ALA A 309 24.04 11.36 7.19
C ALA A 309 25.21 11.53 6.23
N ALA A 310 26.19 10.66 6.33
CA ALA A 310 27.26 10.55 5.34
C ALA A 310 26.74 9.86 4.06
N PRO A 311 27.41 10.04 2.91
CA PRO A 311 26.99 9.39 1.66
C PRO A 311 26.81 7.89 1.78
N GLU A 312 27.69 7.20 2.49
CA GLU A 312 27.68 5.76 2.73
C GLU A 312 26.51 5.30 3.60
N ASP A 313 26.12 6.11 4.59
CA ASP A 313 25.03 5.81 5.53
C ASP A 313 23.65 6.11 4.94
N PHE A 314 23.61 6.97 3.92
CA PHE A 314 22.37 7.49 3.36
C PHE A 314 21.46 6.39 2.81
N SER A 315 22.06 5.34 2.25
CA SER A 315 21.32 4.17 1.73
C SER A 315 20.53 3.40 2.80
N ALA A 316 20.95 3.49 4.07
CA ALA A 316 20.26 2.85 5.18
C ALA A 316 18.99 3.61 5.62
N LEU A 317 18.87 4.89 5.29
CA LEU A 317 17.73 5.71 5.68
C LEU A 317 16.48 5.36 4.86
N ALA A 318 15.32 5.22 5.54
CA ALA A 318 14.03 5.05 4.87
C ALA A 318 13.50 6.40 4.41
N LEU A 319 13.50 6.66 3.10
CA LEU A 319 13.12 7.93 2.49
C LEU A 319 11.82 7.81 1.68
N PRO A 320 10.91 8.80 1.77
CA PRO A 320 9.76 8.85 0.87
C PRO A 320 10.19 9.09 -0.59
N THR A 321 9.51 8.42 -1.51
CA THR A 321 9.70 8.65 -2.96
C THR A 321 9.45 10.10 -3.39
N ALA A 322 8.73 10.88 -2.58
CA ALA A 322 8.51 12.31 -2.78
C ALA A 322 9.82 13.10 -2.93
N PHE A 323 10.89 12.69 -2.25
CA PHE A 323 12.18 13.37 -2.28
C PHE A 323 13.15 12.84 -3.35
N ARG A 324 12.74 11.91 -4.21
CA ARG A 324 13.62 11.25 -5.20
C ARG A 324 14.41 12.23 -6.08
N THR A 325 13.81 13.35 -6.45
CA THR A 325 14.50 14.40 -7.24
C THR A 325 15.65 14.99 -6.45
N PHE A 326 15.43 15.33 -5.19
CA PHE A 326 16.45 15.94 -4.33
C PHE A 326 17.55 14.96 -3.93
N VAL A 327 17.20 13.68 -3.77
CA VAL A 327 18.19 12.60 -3.58
C VAL A 327 19.13 12.51 -4.78
N LYS A 328 18.62 12.60 -6.01
CA LYS A 328 19.46 12.59 -7.23
C LYS A 328 20.38 13.82 -7.28
N ILE A 329 19.88 14.99 -6.90
CA ILE A 329 20.68 16.22 -6.84
C ILE A 329 21.81 16.05 -5.82
N LEU A 330 21.50 15.52 -4.63
CA LEU A 330 22.48 15.27 -3.59
C LEU A 330 23.58 14.31 -4.04
N HIS A 331 23.23 13.20 -4.68
CA HIS A 331 24.22 12.26 -5.25
C HIS A 331 25.14 12.95 -6.28
N ALA A 332 24.57 13.77 -7.16
CA ALA A 332 25.38 14.52 -8.14
C ALA A 332 26.34 15.52 -7.49
N VAL A 333 26.00 16.08 -6.32
CA VAL A 333 26.89 16.92 -5.53
C VAL A 333 28.02 16.10 -4.92
N TRP A 334 27.73 14.95 -4.34
CA TRP A 334 28.73 14.05 -3.77
C TRP A 334 29.71 13.50 -4.81
N ASP A 335 29.21 13.11 -5.99
CA ASP A 335 30.05 12.61 -7.10
C ASP A 335 31.07 13.65 -7.55
N LYS A 336 30.67 14.94 -7.65
CA LYS A 336 31.59 16.05 -7.99
C LYS A 336 32.64 16.28 -6.90
N THR A 337 32.27 16.21 -5.64
CA THR A 337 33.18 16.38 -4.51
C THR A 337 34.25 15.27 -4.47
N CYS A 338 33.90 14.05 -4.85
CA CYS A 338 34.84 12.93 -4.95
C CYS A 338 35.80 13.04 -6.14
N GLN A 339 35.43 13.77 -7.20
CA GLN A 339 36.28 13.98 -8.41
C GLN A 339 37.22 15.15 -8.29
N GLY A 340 37.19 15.91 -7.19
CA GLY A 340 38.16 17.01 -6.93
C GLY A 340 37.91 18.31 -7.71
N ASP A 341 36.75 18.46 -8.36
CA ASP A 341 36.31 19.69 -9.03
C ASP A 341 35.59 20.62 -8.02
N VAL A 342 36.38 21.33 -7.20
CA VAL A 342 35.91 22.46 -6.39
C VAL A 342 36.91 23.63 -6.57
#